data_11fad83cdb2111f5d083318354bbe1e8
#
_entry.id   11fad83cdb2111f5d083318354bbe1e8
#
_cell.length_a   1.000
_cell.length_b   1.000
_cell.length_c   1.000
_cell.angle_alpha   90.00
_cell.angle_beta   90.00
_cell.angle_gamma   90.00
#
_symmetry.space_group_name_H-M   'P 1'
#
loop_
_entity.id
_entity.type
_entity.pdbx_description
1 polymer ?
#
loop_
_entity_poly.entity_id
_entity_poly.type
_entity_poly.pdbx_seq_one_letter_code
_entity_poly.pdbx_strand_id
1 'polypeptide(L)'
;MDVTAHAFKSNVKGALKDAQLQRALSGLPTGLVAQRTAARERLPEFEALRDIGRDIRNHTLANLDAYLEAWESKATAAGAKVHWAPTAADAREIIATICRDADARLVTKGKSMISEEIGLNAHLEEQGLEVVETDLGEYLVQIRKETPSHIIAPAIHLTEAQIEADFRKHHTHLPSDRSLDEPVKIVSEARGILREKFIRADVGITGANFLIAETGSSIIVTNEGNGDLTQSLARVHVVVTSIDKVVPTLEDVTSLLRLLARSATGQEFSVYTTFSTGVRRPGDPDGPEEYHVVLLDNGRSALIDTPFREVLRCIRCAACMNHCPVYGAVGGHAYGWVYPGPIGAVLNPAIIGLGEAAHLPNASTFCGKCESVCPMKIPLPGLMREWRNQEFASGGGTAVARRGLALWSLIARRPRLYHLAARLGVAVFGAIGRTKGAFRRMPLAGEWTRHRDLAAPQGRTFQQLWAEHKRGVPR
;
A
#
# COMPACT_ATOMS: atom_id res chain seq x y z
N MET A 1 6.19 -13.35 5.11
CA MET A 1 5.06 -13.47 4.15
C MET A 1 5.57 -14.03 2.83
N ASP A 2 4.98 -15.11 2.34
CA ASP A 2 5.38 -15.71 1.07
C ASP A 2 4.97 -14.82 -0.10
N VAL A 3 5.86 -14.66 -1.07
CA VAL A 3 5.59 -13.88 -2.27
C VAL A 3 4.78 -14.74 -3.25
N THR A 4 3.55 -14.32 -3.55
CA THR A 4 2.69 -14.94 -4.56
C THR A 4 2.30 -13.97 -5.67
N ALA A 5 3.04 -12.86 -5.82
CA ALA A 5 2.78 -11.81 -6.79
C ALA A 5 2.83 -12.32 -8.25
N HIS A 6 3.69 -13.31 -8.52
CA HIS A 6 3.76 -14.00 -9.81
C HIS A 6 2.43 -14.69 -10.20
N ALA A 7 1.61 -15.07 -9.21
CA ALA A 7 0.30 -15.70 -9.41
C ALA A 7 -0.87 -14.71 -9.58
N PHE A 8 -0.62 -13.40 -9.71
CA PHE A 8 -1.64 -12.35 -9.77
C PHE A 8 -2.84 -12.70 -10.65
N LYS A 9 -2.61 -13.20 -11.88
CA LYS A 9 -3.70 -13.56 -12.81
C LYS A 9 -4.57 -14.69 -12.30
N SER A 10 -4.03 -15.64 -11.56
CA SER A 10 -4.77 -16.72 -10.90
C SER A 10 -5.56 -16.18 -9.72
N ASN A 11 -4.91 -15.39 -8.86
CA ASN A 11 -5.51 -14.78 -7.67
C ASN A 11 -6.73 -13.91 -8.03
N VAL A 12 -6.61 -13.11 -9.09
CA VAL A 12 -7.72 -12.29 -9.62
C VAL A 12 -8.95 -13.13 -9.99
N LYS A 13 -8.76 -14.31 -10.59
CA LYS A 13 -9.89 -15.18 -10.97
C LYS A 13 -10.66 -15.68 -9.76
N GLY A 14 -9.98 -15.94 -8.64
CA GLY A 14 -10.60 -16.28 -7.37
C GLY A 14 -11.34 -15.09 -6.77
N ALA A 15 -10.65 -13.96 -6.63
CA ALA A 15 -11.19 -12.74 -6.05
C ALA A 15 -12.46 -12.21 -6.75
N LEU A 16 -12.53 -12.27 -8.09
CA LEU A 16 -13.71 -11.86 -8.85
C LEU A 16 -14.94 -12.77 -8.66
N LYS A 17 -14.76 -13.97 -8.12
CA LYS A 17 -15.85 -14.92 -7.82
C LYS A 17 -16.27 -14.93 -6.35
N ASP A 18 -15.48 -14.32 -5.51
CA ASP A 18 -15.74 -14.24 -4.08
C ASP A 18 -16.80 -13.18 -3.78
N ALA A 19 -18.04 -13.62 -3.56
CA ALA A 19 -19.17 -12.74 -3.30
C ALA A 19 -19.05 -11.96 -1.98
N GLN A 20 -18.33 -12.50 -0.97
CA GLN A 20 -18.11 -11.83 0.30
C GLN A 20 -17.09 -10.71 0.15
N LEU A 21 -15.97 -10.97 -0.52
CA LEU A 21 -14.99 -9.96 -0.89
C LEU A 21 -15.61 -8.83 -1.70
N GLN A 22 -16.42 -9.16 -2.74
CA GLN A 22 -17.10 -8.15 -3.55
C GLN A 22 -18.04 -7.28 -2.72
N ARG A 23 -18.74 -7.87 -1.75
CA ARG A 23 -19.61 -7.13 -0.81
C ARG A 23 -18.80 -6.20 0.09
N ALA A 24 -17.71 -6.68 0.68
CA ALA A 24 -16.84 -5.89 1.55
C ALA A 24 -16.23 -4.69 0.79
N LEU A 25 -15.69 -4.92 -0.41
CA LEU A 25 -15.08 -3.87 -1.23
C LEU A 25 -16.10 -2.86 -1.81
N SER A 26 -17.38 -3.22 -1.92
CA SER A 26 -18.42 -2.32 -2.41
C SER A 26 -18.64 -1.08 -1.52
N GLY A 27 -18.21 -1.13 -0.27
CA GLY A 27 -18.25 0.00 0.67
C GLY A 27 -17.18 1.08 0.46
N LEU A 28 -16.12 0.78 -0.30
CA LEU A 28 -15.02 1.74 -0.52
C LEU A 28 -15.46 3.10 -1.08
N PRO A 29 -16.31 3.18 -2.13
CA PRO A 29 -16.72 4.46 -2.71
C PRO A 29 -17.49 5.34 -1.75
N THR A 30 -18.41 4.77 -0.96
CA THR A 30 -19.27 5.48 -0.01
C THR A 30 -18.61 5.72 1.35
N GLY A 31 -17.59 4.94 1.70
CA GLY A 31 -16.78 5.07 2.91
C GLY A 31 -15.55 5.97 2.69
N LEU A 32 -14.36 5.34 2.62
CA LEU A 32 -13.06 6.03 2.59
C LEU A 32 -12.94 7.07 1.46
N VAL A 33 -13.48 6.78 0.27
CA VAL A 33 -13.43 7.72 -0.88
C VAL A 33 -14.29 8.96 -0.63
N ALA A 34 -15.52 8.78 -0.15
CA ALA A 34 -16.43 9.89 0.15
C ALA A 34 -15.91 10.75 1.31
N GLN A 35 -15.43 10.10 2.40
CA GLN A 35 -14.85 10.80 3.56
C GLN A 35 -13.63 11.64 3.17
N ARG A 36 -12.72 11.09 2.37
CA ARG A 36 -11.58 11.84 1.85
C ARG A 36 -12.02 13.03 1.00
N THR A 37 -13.01 12.86 0.14
CA THR A 37 -13.52 13.93 -0.72
C THR A 37 -14.05 15.09 0.13
N ALA A 38 -14.88 14.80 1.11
CA ALA A 38 -15.42 15.80 2.04
C ALA A 38 -14.30 16.50 2.85
N ALA A 39 -13.29 15.74 3.33
CA ALA A 39 -12.18 16.32 4.09
C ALA A 39 -11.27 17.23 3.23
N ARG A 40 -11.11 16.91 1.95
CA ARG A 40 -10.41 17.76 0.99
C ARG A 40 -11.18 19.07 0.74
N GLU A 41 -12.48 19.00 0.56
CA GLU A 41 -13.33 20.19 0.30
C GLU A 41 -13.32 21.16 1.50
N ARG A 42 -13.16 20.66 2.73
CA ARG A 42 -13.01 21.49 3.93
C ARG A 42 -11.63 22.15 4.08
N LEU A 43 -10.67 21.87 3.19
CA LEU A 43 -9.33 22.46 3.22
C LEU A 43 -9.04 23.14 1.88
N PRO A 44 -9.36 24.43 1.70
CA PRO A 44 -9.15 25.15 0.43
C PRO A 44 -7.70 25.10 -0.07
N GLU A 45 -6.73 25.12 0.85
CA GLU A 45 -5.29 25.07 0.54
C GLU A 45 -4.76 23.63 0.28
N PHE A 46 -5.62 22.62 0.16
CA PHE A 46 -5.20 21.22 0.03
C PHE A 46 -4.24 20.99 -1.14
N GLU A 47 -4.47 21.63 -2.30
CA GLU A 47 -3.59 21.45 -3.47
C GLU A 47 -2.23 22.12 -3.26
N ALA A 48 -2.19 23.30 -2.62
CA ALA A 48 -0.92 23.95 -2.24
C ALA A 48 -0.16 23.13 -1.22
N LEU A 49 -0.85 22.55 -0.24
CA LEU A 49 -0.24 21.67 0.75
C LEU A 49 0.34 20.39 0.12
N ARG A 50 -0.28 19.85 -0.93
CA ARG A 50 0.28 18.74 -1.72
C ARG A 50 1.60 19.12 -2.40
N ASP A 51 1.72 20.35 -2.91
CA ASP A 51 2.98 20.84 -3.50
C ASP A 51 4.05 20.95 -2.41
N ILE A 52 3.73 21.54 -1.27
CA ILE A 52 4.63 21.63 -0.10
C ILE A 52 5.08 20.22 0.31
N GLY A 53 4.15 19.29 0.50
CA GLY A 53 4.49 17.91 0.89
C GLY A 53 5.38 17.18 -0.12
N ARG A 54 5.14 17.35 -1.42
CA ARG A 54 6.02 16.85 -2.47
C ARG A 54 7.43 17.45 -2.35
N ASP A 55 7.52 18.75 -2.15
CA ASP A 55 8.80 19.47 -2.15
C ASP A 55 9.62 19.15 -0.90
N ILE A 56 8.97 19.04 0.29
CA ILE A 56 9.60 18.52 1.52
C ILE A 56 10.20 17.13 1.24
N ARG A 57 9.43 16.20 0.67
CA ARG A 57 9.90 14.83 0.40
C ARG A 57 11.01 14.80 -0.65
N ASN A 58 10.94 15.63 -1.70
CA ASN A 58 11.99 15.73 -2.71
C ASN A 58 13.29 16.26 -2.11
N HIS A 59 13.19 17.30 -1.29
CA HIS A 59 14.34 17.88 -0.60
C HIS A 59 14.99 16.86 0.35
N THR A 60 14.17 16.17 1.15
CA THR A 60 14.66 15.13 2.07
C THR A 60 15.37 14.00 1.32
N LEU A 61 14.78 13.51 0.24
CA LEU A 61 15.37 12.42 -0.57
C LEU A 61 16.64 12.86 -1.30
N ALA A 62 16.81 14.14 -1.57
CA ALA A 62 18.04 14.69 -2.17
C ALA A 62 19.20 14.75 -1.16
N ASN A 63 18.92 14.75 0.14
CA ASN A 63 19.87 14.89 1.23
C ASN A 63 19.60 13.79 2.28
N LEU A 64 19.26 12.58 1.83
CA LEU A 64 18.74 11.51 2.70
C LEU A 64 19.78 11.09 3.75
N ASP A 65 21.02 10.96 3.34
CA ASP A 65 22.16 10.63 4.17
C ASP A 65 22.33 11.65 5.32
N ALA A 66 22.41 12.92 4.99
CA ALA A 66 22.60 13.99 5.97
C ALA A 66 21.45 14.05 7.01
N TYR A 67 20.20 13.85 6.56
CA TYR A 67 19.05 13.83 7.47
C TYR A 67 18.98 12.57 8.34
N LEU A 68 19.42 11.43 7.84
CA LEU A 68 19.50 10.19 8.61
C LEU A 68 20.61 10.29 9.68
N GLU A 69 21.79 10.81 9.34
CA GLU A 69 22.89 11.04 10.29
C GLU A 69 22.49 12.04 11.38
N ALA A 70 21.84 13.15 11.00
CA ALA A 70 21.36 14.15 11.96
C ALA A 70 20.30 13.54 12.90
N TRP A 71 19.37 12.75 12.35
CA TRP A 71 18.36 12.05 13.13
C TRP A 71 18.99 11.06 14.11
N GLU A 72 19.90 10.20 13.65
CA GLU A 72 20.59 9.21 14.47
C GLU A 72 21.37 9.86 15.63
N SER A 73 22.10 10.94 15.34
CA SER A 73 22.84 11.69 16.35
C SER A 73 21.92 12.20 17.47
N LYS A 74 20.75 12.76 17.11
CA LYS A 74 19.78 13.28 18.08
C LYS A 74 19.07 12.16 18.85
N ALA A 75 18.65 11.11 18.16
CA ALA A 75 18.00 9.96 18.78
C ALA A 75 18.93 9.26 19.78
N THR A 76 20.20 9.06 19.41
CA THR A 76 21.21 8.47 20.29
C THR A 76 21.49 9.35 21.51
N ALA A 77 21.57 10.67 21.32
CA ALA A 77 21.73 11.61 22.43
C ALA A 77 20.54 11.58 23.41
N ALA A 78 19.35 11.21 22.94
CA ALA A 78 18.15 11.03 23.76
C ALA A 78 18.05 9.61 24.38
N GLY A 79 19.05 8.74 24.20
CA GLY A 79 19.10 7.39 24.74
C GLY A 79 18.59 6.28 23.86
N ALA A 80 18.27 6.56 22.59
CA ALA A 80 17.90 5.52 21.63
C ALA A 80 19.12 4.69 21.19
N LYS A 81 18.91 3.39 20.99
CA LYS A 81 19.85 2.50 20.32
C LYS A 81 19.42 2.35 18.86
N VAL A 82 20.22 2.91 17.95
CA VAL A 82 19.90 2.89 16.50
C VAL A 82 20.61 1.73 15.83
N HIS A 83 19.86 0.98 15.00
CA HIS A 83 20.32 -0.19 14.27
C HIS A 83 20.05 -0.02 12.79
N TRP A 84 21.07 -0.19 11.97
CA TRP A 84 20.96 -0.17 10.51
C TRP A 84 20.78 -1.59 9.98
N ALA A 85 19.72 -1.81 9.22
CA ALA A 85 19.40 -3.09 8.62
C ALA A 85 19.39 -2.97 7.08
N PRO A 86 20.45 -3.39 6.40
CA PRO A 86 20.50 -3.38 4.93
C PRO A 86 19.43 -4.24 4.29
N THR A 87 19.11 -5.38 4.90
CA THR A 87 18.13 -6.35 4.37
C THR A 87 17.03 -6.70 5.38
N ALA A 88 15.97 -7.33 4.88
CA ALA A 88 14.92 -7.89 5.73
C ALA A 88 15.45 -8.95 6.72
N ALA A 89 16.46 -9.72 6.34
CA ALA A 89 17.07 -10.73 7.20
C ALA A 89 17.83 -10.09 8.37
N ASP A 90 18.62 -9.05 8.09
CA ASP A 90 19.33 -8.29 9.13
C ASP A 90 18.36 -7.67 10.13
N ALA A 91 17.27 -7.07 9.65
CA ALA A 91 16.26 -6.47 10.52
C ALA A 91 15.61 -7.50 11.46
N ARG A 92 15.25 -8.69 10.93
CA ARG A 92 14.69 -9.77 11.75
C ARG A 92 15.66 -10.22 12.84
N GLU A 93 16.94 -10.44 12.49
CA GLU A 93 17.93 -10.91 13.46
C GLU A 93 18.25 -9.87 14.52
N ILE A 94 18.33 -8.58 14.16
CA ILE A 94 18.51 -7.49 15.12
C ILE A 94 17.35 -7.50 16.14
N ILE A 95 16.09 -7.57 15.65
CA ILE A 95 14.91 -7.54 16.52
C ILE A 95 14.85 -8.79 17.40
N ALA A 96 15.13 -9.96 16.83
CA ALA A 96 15.18 -11.19 17.60
C ALA A 96 16.25 -11.18 18.68
N THR A 97 17.41 -10.58 18.41
CA THR A 97 18.47 -10.38 19.41
C THR A 97 18.00 -9.45 20.54
N ILE A 98 17.36 -8.33 20.21
CA ILE A 98 16.77 -7.43 21.21
C ILE A 98 15.76 -8.18 22.10
N CYS A 99 14.91 -9.01 21.51
CA CYS A 99 13.94 -9.80 22.27
C CYS A 99 14.63 -10.83 23.19
N ARG A 100 15.68 -11.50 22.71
CA ARG A 100 16.47 -12.44 23.52
C ARG A 100 17.18 -11.75 24.69
N ASP A 101 17.80 -10.61 24.43
CA ASP A 101 18.53 -9.83 25.47
C ASP A 101 17.56 -9.28 26.53
N ALA A 102 16.29 -9.07 26.15
CA ALA A 102 15.21 -8.69 27.06
C ALA A 102 14.56 -9.86 27.81
N ASP A 103 14.99 -11.11 27.60
CA ASP A 103 14.32 -12.32 28.10
C ASP A 103 12.81 -12.35 27.76
N ALA A 104 12.45 -11.82 26.60
CA ALA A 104 11.07 -11.64 26.19
C ALA A 104 10.36 -13.00 25.95
N ARG A 105 9.11 -13.07 26.36
CA ARG A 105 8.18 -14.17 26.07
C ARG A 105 6.97 -13.69 25.29
N LEU A 106 6.51 -12.46 25.57
CA LEU A 106 5.35 -11.84 24.95
C LEU A 106 5.77 -10.52 24.28
N VAL A 107 5.51 -10.44 23.00
CA VAL A 107 5.73 -9.28 22.17
C VAL A 107 4.39 -8.73 21.69
N THR A 108 4.10 -7.46 22.00
CA THR A 108 2.97 -6.76 21.38
C THR A 108 3.47 -5.98 20.17
N LYS A 109 2.72 -6.05 19.07
CA LYS A 109 3.07 -5.35 17.83
C LYS A 109 1.90 -4.49 17.34
N GLY A 110 2.18 -3.29 16.88
CA GLY A 110 1.15 -2.38 16.39
C GLY A 110 1.56 -1.60 15.15
N LYS A 111 0.67 -1.57 14.17
CA LYS A 111 0.68 -0.70 12.98
C LYS A 111 2.02 -0.62 12.23
N SER A 112 2.57 -1.74 11.81
CA SER A 112 3.83 -1.75 11.09
C SER A 112 3.78 -2.55 9.79
N MET A 113 3.55 -1.87 8.66
CA MET A 113 3.69 -2.47 7.33
C MET A 113 5.13 -2.92 7.02
N ILE A 114 6.12 -2.32 7.67
CA ILE A 114 7.53 -2.74 7.52
C ILE A 114 7.76 -4.08 8.20
N SER A 115 7.16 -4.34 9.35
CA SER A 115 7.27 -5.65 9.99
C SER A 115 6.60 -6.76 9.16
N GLU A 116 5.52 -6.45 8.44
CA GLU A 116 4.92 -7.36 7.46
C GLU A 116 5.85 -7.59 6.25
N GLU A 117 6.50 -6.52 5.76
CA GLU A 117 7.47 -6.61 4.65
C GLU A 117 8.61 -7.58 4.95
N ILE A 118 9.14 -7.52 6.17
CA ILE A 118 10.23 -8.39 6.59
C ILE A 118 9.76 -9.76 7.12
N GLY A 119 8.45 -10.01 7.24
CA GLY A 119 7.91 -11.28 7.76
C GLY A 119 8.24 -11.51 9.24
N LEU A 120 8.17 -10.45 10.06
CA LEU A 120 8.68 -10.45 11.42
C LEU A 120 7.93 -11.42 12.34
N ASN A 121 6.60 -11.50 12.28
CA ASN A 121 5.80 -12.34 13.19
C ASN A 121 6.24 -13.80 13.11
N ALA A 122 6.25 -14.37 11.91
CA ALA A 122 6.65 -15.76 11.71
C ALA A 122 8.07 -16.03 12.24
N HIS A 123 9.01 -15.10 12.00
CA HIS A 123 10.38 -15.24 12.48
C HIS A 123 10.49 -15.25 14.01
N LEU A 124 9.73 -14.40 14.70
CA LEU A 124 9.73 -14.37 16.18
C LEU A 124 8.99 -15.58 16.77
N GLU A 125 7.89 -16.00 16.16
CA GLU A 125 7.12 -17.19 16.56
C GLU A 125 7.96 -18.47 16.40
N GLU A 126 8.76 -18.59 15.34
CA GLU A 126 9.72 -19.70 15.14
C GLU A 126 10.78 -19.76 16.26
N GLN A 127 11.06 -18.66 16.92
CA GLN A 127 11.97 -18.58 18.08
C GLN A 127 11.25 -18.80 19.43
N GLY A 128 9.96 -19.15 19.41
CA GLY A 128 9.19 -19.47 20.60
C GLY A 128 8.56 -18.27 21.31
N LEU A 129 8.55 -17.08 20.68
CA LEU A 129 7.92 -15.88 21.23
C LEU A 129 6.41 -15.88 20.92
N GLU A 130 5.61 -15.46 21.88
CA GLU A 130 4.21 -15.11 21.62
C GLU A 130 4.16 -13.70 21.01
N VAL A 131 3.70 -13.56 19.77
CA VAL A 131 3.54 -12.28 19.09
C VAL A 131 2.06 -11.94 18.96
N VAL A 132 1.65 -10.75 19.44
CA VAL A 132 0.24 -10.33 19.43
C VAL A 132 0.09 -8.99 18.71
N GLU A 133 -0.69 -9.00 17.62
CA GLU A 133 -1.10 -7.79 16.93
C GLU A 133 -2.11 -7.00 17.77
N THR A 134 -1.90 -5.68 17.86
CA THR A 134 -2.70 -4.82 18.75
C THR A 134 -3.67 -3.91 18.03
N ASP A 135 -3.56 -3.75 16.71
CA ASP A 135 -4.60 -3.15 15.87
C ASP A 135 -5.71 -4.19 15.62
N LEU A 136 -6.98 -3.80 15.73
CA LEU A 136 -8.08 -4.74 15.55
C LEU A 136 -8.06 -5.42 14.17
N GLY A 137 -7.74 -4.66 13.12
CA GLY A 137 -7.67 -5.21 11.76
C GLY A 137 -6.49 -6.17 11.59
N GLU A 138 -5.33 -5.86 12.16
CA GLU A 138 -4.15 -6.73 12.16
C GLU A 138 -4.38 -7.97 13.04
N TYR A 139 -5.00 -7.80 14.20
CA TYR A 139 -5.40 -8.92 15.08
C TYR A 139 -6.34 -9.90 14.37
N LEU A 140 -7.34 -9.39 13.64
CA LEU A 140 -8.27 -10.22 12.87
C LEU A 140 -7.55 -11.05 11.80
N VAL A 141 -6.63 -10.45 11.02
CA VAL A 141 -5.88 -11.21 10.02
C VAL A 141 -4.89 -12.17 10.66
N GLN A 142 -4.33 -11.84 11.83
CA GLN A 142 -3.47 -12.76 12.60
C GLN A 142 -4.21 -14.02 13.04
N ILE A 143 -5.37 -13.90 13.70
CA ILE A 143 -6.15 -15.07 14.15
C ILE A 143 -6.65 -15.92 12.98
N ARG A 144 -6.84 -15.34 11.79
CA ARG A 144 -7.16 -16.05 10.54
C ARG A 144 -5.94 -16.64 9.84
N LYS A 145 -4.73 -16.30 10.27
CA LYS A 145 -3.47 -16.63 9.59
C LYS A 145 -3.45 -16.13 8.16
N GLU A 146 -4.03 -14.96 7.94
CA GLU A 146 -4.02 -14.23 6.66
C GLU A 146 -3.03 -13.08 6.71
N THR A 147 -2.77 -12.47 5.55
CA THR A 147 -1.95 -11.26 5.45
C THR A 147 -2.84 -10.02 5.34
N PRO A 148 -2.35 -8.82 5.71
CA PRO A 148 -3.10 -7.59 5.52
C PRO A 148 -3.52 -7.39 4.06
N SER A 149 -4.80 -7.11 3.82
CA SER A 149 -5.32 -6.85 2.46
C SER A 149 -5.31 -5.37 2.07
N HIS A 150 -5.00 -4.48 3.04
CA HIS A 150 -4.99 -3.04 2.85
C HIS A 150 -3.99 -2.37 3.80
N ILE A 151 -3.34 -1.27 3.38
CA ILE A 151 -2.28 -0.60 4.15
C ILE A 151 -2.78 0.02 5.46
N ILE A 152 -4.01 0.56 5.50
CA ILE A 152 -4.55 1.25 6.68
C ILE A 152 -5.78 0.55 7.30
N ALA A 153 -6.37 -0.41 6.61
CA ALA A 153 -7.52 -1.20 7.07
C ALA A 153 -7.27 -2.67 6.74
N PRO A 154 -6.38 -3.37 7.46
CA PRO A 154 -5.87 -4.70 7.12
C PRO A 154 -6.96 -5.72 6.82
N ALA A 155 -8.06 -5.70 7.57
CA ALA A 155 -9.20 -6.61 7.47
C ALA A 155 -10.36 -6.10 6.60
N ILE A 156 -10.16 -5.12 5.72
CA ILE A 156 -11.22 -4.51 4.89
C ILE A 156 -11.98 -5.50 3.98
N HIS A 157 -11.41 -6.67 3.76
CA HIS A 157 -11.98 -7.76 2.98
C HIS A 157 -12.99 -8.61 3.76
N LEU A 158 -13.11 -8.39 5.08
CA LEU A 158 -14.01 -9.14 5.96
C LEU A 158 -15.36 -8.43 6.13
N THR A 159 -16.40 -9.22 6.29
CA THR A 159 -17.73 -8.77 6.72
C THR A 159 -17.88 -8.92 8.24
N GLU A 160 -18.78 -8.18 8.86
CA GLU A 160 -19.06 -8.27 10.30
C GLU A 160 -19.42 -9.69 10.73
N ALA A 161 -20.22 -10.41 9.93
CA ALA A 161 -20.60 -11.80 10.21
C ALA A 161 -19.38 -12.76 10.21
N GLN A 162 -18.37 -12.50 9.37
CA GLN A 162 -17.13 -13.28 9.41
C GLN A 162 -16.32 -12.99 10.68
N ILE A 163 -16.24 -11.72 11.06
CA ILE A 163 -15.53 -11.30 12.29
C ILE A 163 -16.19 -11.93 13.53
N GLU A 164 -17.52 -11.89 13.60
CA GLU A 164 -18.27 -12.56 14.68
C GLU A 164 -17.95 -14.06 14.74
N ALA A 165 -17.99 -14.75 13.61
CA ALA A 165 -17.68 -16.18 13.53
C ALA A 165 -16.25 -16.49 13.99
N ASP A 166 -15.28 -15.65 13.59
CA ASP A 166 -13.88 -15.80 13.98
C ASP A 166 -13.70 -15.59 15.49
N PHE A 167 -14.31 -14.57 16.08
CA PHE A 167 -14.25 -14.35 17.53
C PHE A 167 -14.86 -15.49 18.32
N ARG A 168 -16.01 -16.04 17.90
CA ARG A 168 -16.60 -17.22 18.52
C ARG A 168 -15.69 -18.44 18.46
N LYS A 169 -14.99 -18.60 17.35
CA LYS A 169 -14.06 -19.72 17.13
C LYS A 169 -12.77 -19.60 17.94
N HIS A 170 -12.22 -18.39 18.06
CA HIS A 170 -10.89 -18.20 18.65
C HIS A 170 -10.93 -17.83 20.14
N HIS A 171 -11.96 -17.12 20.60
CA HIS A 171 -12.11 -16.71 22.01
C HIS A 171 -12.95 -17.73 22.80
N THR A 172 -12.52 -18.98 22.79
CA THR A 172 -13.25 -20.11 23.38
C THR A 172 -13.38 -20.08 24.92
N HIS A 173 -12.56 -19.25 25.57
CA HIS A 173 -12.62 -19.05 27.03
C HIS A 173 -13.75 -18.10 27.47
N LEU A 174 -14.41 -17.42 26.55
CA LEU A 174 -15.56 -16.56 26.81
C LEU A 174 -16.89 -17.33 26.62
N PRO A 175 -18.00 -16.89 27.27
CA PRO A 175 -19.30 -17.54 27.13
C PRO A 175 -19.74 -17.69 25.66
N SER A 176 -20.22 -18.84 25.28
CA SER A 176 -20.62 -19.14 23.90
C SER A 176 -21.86 -18.37 23.42
N ASP A 177 -22.74 -17.99 24.36
CA ASP A 177 -24.00 -17.26 24.14
C ASP A 177 -23.86 -15.74 24.17
N ARG A 178 -22.61 -15.23 24.32
CA ARG A 178 -22.36 -13.80 24.33
C ARG A 178 -22.80 -13.12 23.04
N SER A 179 -23.38 -11.94 23.13
CA SER A 179 -23.82 -11.16 21.98
C SER A 179 -22.64 -10.46 21.30
N LEU A 180 -22.53 -10.64 19.98
CA LEU A 180 -21.56 -9.97 19.08
C LEU A 180 -22.26 -9.32 17.87
N ASP A 181 -23.56 -9.07 18.00
CA ASP A 181 -24.45 -8.55 16.96
C ASP A 181 -24.24 -7.06 16.61
N GLU A 182 -23.40 -6.37 17.38
CA GLU A 182 -23.07 -4.96 17.17
C GLU A 182 -21.56 -4.73 17.12
N PRO A 183 -21.03 -3.87 16.24
CA PRO A 183 -19.62 -3.55 16.16
C PRO A 183 -18.98 -3.14 17.49
N VAL A 184 -19.72 -2.41 18.33
CA VAL A 184 -19.24 -1.98 19.65
C VAL A 184 -18.95 -3.16 20.57
N LYS A 185 -19.73 -4.25 20.51
CA LYS A 185 -19.53 -5.45 21.32
C LYS A 185 -18.30 -6.22 20.84
N ILE A 186 -18.09 -6.32 19.54
CA ILE A 186 -16.89 -6.90 18.94
C ILE A 186 -15.63 -6.15 19.39
N VAL A 187 -15.65 -4.82 19.29
CA VAL A 187 -14.54 -3.96 19.73
C VAL A 187 -14.29 -4.12 21.24
N SER A 188 -15.35 -4.19 22.04
CA SER A 188 -15.25 -4.36 23.50
C SER A 188 -14.62 -5.69 23.87
N GLU A 189 -14.97 -6.79 23.18
CA GLU A 189 -14.37 -8.10 23.39
C GLU A 189 -12.87 -8.09 23.03
N ALA A 190 -12.51 -7.58 21.85
CA ALA A 190 -11.11 -7.44 21.44
C ALA A 190 -10.31 -6.60 22.46
N ARG A 191 -10.88 -5.48 22.93
CA ARG A 191 -10.26 -4.62 23.95
C ARG A 191 -10.01 -5.40 25.26
N GLY A 192 -10.95 -6.23 25.70
CA GLY A 192 -10.80 -7.06 26.90
C GLY A 192 -9.63 -8.04 26.77
N ILE A 193 -9.54 -8.73 25.64
CA ILE A 193 -8.47 -9.70 25.33
C ILE A 193 -7.11 -9.02 25.24
N LEU A 194 -7.02 -7.95 24.45
CA LEU A 194 -5.75 -7.27 24.20
C LEU A 194 -5.23 -6.52 25.43
N ARG A 195 -6.11 -6.10 26.35
CA ARG A 195 -5.71 -5.39 27.57
C ARG A 195 -4.68 -6.18 28.38
N GLU A 196 -4.90 -7.46 28.60
CA GLU A 196 -3.97 -8.30 29.34
C GLU A 196 -2.63 -8.47 28.62
N LYS A 197 -2.68 -8.52 27.27
CA LYS A 197 -1.48 -8.63 26.45
C LYS A 197 -0.63 -7.36 26.55
N PHE A 198 -1.24 -6.18 26.50
CA PHE A 198 -0.53 -4.91 26.70
C PHE A 198 0.16 -4.81 28.06
N ILE A 199 -0.54 -5.22 29.15
CA ILE A 199 0.00 -5.11 30.51
C ILE A 199 1.17 -6.08 30.75
N ARG A 200 1.15 -7.24 30.06
CA ARG A 200 2.14 -8.30 30.25
C ARG A 200 3.24 -8.32 29.21
N ALA A 201 3.23 -7.41 28.24
CA ALA A 201 4.20 -7.37 27.17
C ALA A 201 5.62 -7.05 27.70
N ASP A 202 6.58 -7.87 27.33
CA ASP A 202 8.00 -7.65 27.63
C ASP A 202 8.60 -6.64 26.63
N VAL A 203 8.22 -6.79 25.35
CA VAL A 203 8.67 -5.94 24.24
C VAL A 203 7.46 -5.41 23.48
N GLY A 204 7.45 -4.12 23.21
CA GLY A 204 6.51 -3.46 22.34
C GLY A 204 7.16 -3.11 21.00
N ILE A 205 6.61 -3.57 19.89
CA ILE A 205 7.13 -3.24 18.54
C ILE A 205 6.12 -2.35 17.82
N THR A 206 6.59 -1.20 17.32
CA THR A 206 5.76 -0.30 16.51
C THR A 206 6.44 0.01 15.17
N GLY A 207 5.64 0.47 14.20
CA GLY A 207 6.16 1.20 13.06
C GLY A 207 6.40 2.67 13.39
N ALA A 208 6.90 3.42 12.40
CA ALA A 208 6.85 4.87 12.42
C ALA A 208 6.34 5.42 11.10
N ASN A 209 5.48 6.45 11.17
CA ASN A 209 5.04 7.19 10.00
C ASN A 209 6.14 8.13 9.51
N PHE A 210 6.85 8.76 10.44
CA PHE A 210 7.97 9.68 10.15
C PHE A 210 9.05 9.62 11.25
N LEU A 211 10.26 10.02 10.84
CA LEU A 211 11.40 10.30 11.71
C LEU A 211 11.76 11.78 11.54
N ILE A 212 11.92 12.54 12.62
CA ILE A 212 12.20 13.99 12.56
C ILE A 212 13.68 14.23 12.84
N ALA A 213 14.43 14.67 11.82
CA ALA A 213 15.88 14.90 11.94
C ALA A 213 16.22 15.98 12.97
N GLU A 214 15.40 17.03 13.06
CA GLU A 214 15.57 18.13 14.01
C GLU A 214 15.58 17.68 15.47
N THR A 215 14.78 16.68 15.85
CA THR A 215 14.57 16.28 17.25
C THR A 215 15.06 14.87 17.58
N GLY A 216 15.36 14.03 16.59
CA GLY A 216 15.63 12.60 16.78
C GLY A 216 14.39 11.77 17.13
N SER A 217 13.20 12.35 17.00
CA SER A 217 11.95 11.67 17.35
C SER A 217 11.46 10.76 16.24
N SER A 218 10.73 9.69 16.60
CA SER A 218 9.83 8.96 15.72
C SER A 218 8.38 9.38 15.97
N ILE A 219 7.54 9.30 14.93
CA ILE A 219 6.10 9.59 15.03
C ILE A 219 5.31 8.39 14.58
N ILE A 220 4.31 8.02 15.39
CA ILE A 220 3.25 7.11 15.02
C ILE A 220 1.89 7.80 15.09
N VAL A 221 1.01 7.52 14.12
CA VAL A 221 -0.38 7.98 14.15
C VAL A 221 -1.33 6.80 14.26
N THR A 222 -2.26 6.88 15.20
CA THR A 222 -3.27 5.86 15.45
C THR A 222 -4.64 6.50 15.71
N ASN A 223 -5.70 5.71 15.68
CA ASN A 223 -7.05 6.13 16.06
C ASN A 223 -7.54 5.42 17.32
N GLU A 224 -6.92 4.30 17.68
CA GLU A 224 -7.37 3.38 18.72
C GLU A 224 -6.54 3.47 20.01
N GLY A 225 -5.39 4.20 19.98
CA GLY A 225 -4.45 4.28 21.11
C GLY A 225 -3.60 3.01 21.33
N ASN A 226 -3.74 2.01 20.44
CA ASN A 226 -2.96 0.77 20.53
C ASN A 226 -1.46 1.01 20.37
N GLY A 227 -1.04 1.91 19.47
CA GLY A 227 0.36 2.29 19.32
C GLY A 227 0.92 2.91 20.60
N ASP A 228 0.13 3.73 21.29
CA ASP A 228 0.53 4.36 22.54
C ASP A 228 0.73 3.33 23.66
N LEU A 229 -0.21 2.39 23.82
CA LEU A 229 -0.09 1.31 24.79
C LEU A 229 1.09 0.38 24.48
N THR A 230 1.30 0.06 23.20
CA THR A 230 2.42 -0.79 22.77
C THR A 230 3.79 -0.18 23.13
N GLN A 231 3.94 1.15 22.98
CA GLN A 231 5.23 1.81 23.20
C GLN A 231 5.48 2.23 24.65
N SER A 232 4.43 2.46 25.45
CA SER A 232 4.58 3.01 26.80
C SER A 232 4.53 1.97 27.91
N LEU A 233 3.88 0.81 27.71
CA LEU A 233 3.72 -0.20 28.76
C LEU A 233 4.83 -1.24 28.78
N ALA A 234 5.41 -1.58 27.64
CA ALA A 234 6.51 -2.53 27.57
C ALA A 234 7.81 -1.91 28.06
N ARG A 235 8.64 -2.72 28.74
CA ARG A 235 9.97 -2.30 29.21
C ARG A 235 10.91 -1.94 28.07
N VAL A 236 10.81 -2.66 26.95
CA VAL A 236 11.60 -2.43 25.74
C VAL A 236 10.68 -2.01 24.62
N HIS A 237 10.93 -0.87 23.99
CA HIS A 237 10.24 -0.42 22.80
C HIS A 237 11.14 -0.50 21.57
N VAL A 238 10.67 -1.17 20.52
CA VAL A 238 11.38 -1.29 19.24
C VAL A 238 10.55 -0.63 18.15
N VAL A 239 11.09 0.41 17.52
CA VAL A 239 10.52 1.02 16.31
C VAL A 239 11.14 0.38 15.08
N VAL A 240 10.31 -0.17 14.19
CA VAL A 240 10.76 -0.73 12.90
C VAL A 240 10.28 0.16 11.77
N THR A 241 11.19 0.80 11.07
CA THR A 241 10.85 1.76 10.03
C THR A 241 11.86 1.74 8.88
N SER A 242 11.50 2.33 7.74
CA SER A 242 12.41 2.40 6.60
C SER A 242 13.09 3.76 6.49
N ILE A 243 14.28 3.78 5.90
CA ILE A 243 15.14 4.97 5.75
C ILE A 243 14.41 6.13 5.05
N ASP A 244 13.45 5.85 4.17
CA ASP A 244 12.66 6.85 3.46
C ASP A 244 11.69 7.63 4.36
N LYS A 245 11.60 7.35 5.68
CA LYS A 245 10.63 8.01 6.59
C LYS A 245 11.16 9.26 7.27
N VAL A 246 12.44 9.57 7.13
CA VAL A 246 12.99 10.81 7.70
C VAL A 246 12.40 12.04 7.03
N VAL A 247 12.21 13.10 7.84
CA VAL A 247 11.79 14.45 7.44
C VAL A 247 12.66 15.47 8.18
N PRO A 248 12.88 16.66 7.61
CA PRO A 248 13.81 17.64 8.20
C PRO A 248 13.38 18.15 9.57
N THR A 249 12.18 18.74 9.65
CA THR A 249 11.74 19.53 10.80
C THR A 249 10.37 19.10 11.33
N LEU A 250 10.03 19.58 12.53
CA LEU A 250 8.71 19.43 13.13
C LEU A 250 7.62 20.16 12.31
N GLU A 251 7.95 21.31 11.73
CA GLU A 251 7.05 22.06 10.86
C GLU A 251 6.72 21.27 9.58
N ASP A 252 7.75 20.70 8.94
CA ASP A 252 7.59 19.87 7.74
C ASP A 252 6.66 18.69 8.01
N VAL A 253 6.87 17.97 9.12
CA VAL A 253 6.04 16.81 9.45
C VAL A 253 4.59 17.21 9.72
N THR A 254 4.33 18.37 10.29
CA THR A 254 2.96 18.88 10.53
C THR A 254 2.21 19.02 9.22
N SER A 255 2.86 19.53 8.17
CA SER A 255 2.30 19.59 6.82
C SER A 255 1.96 18.20 6.27
N LEU A 256 2.84 17.22 6.48
CA LEU A 256 2.62 15.84 6.02
C LEU A 256 1.51 15.13 6.82
N LEU A 257 1.39 15.37 8.12
CA LEU A 257 0.34 14.79 8.97
C LEU A 257 -1.06 15.28 8.55
N ARG A 258 -1.20 16.57 8.21
CA ARG A 258 -2.45 17.13 7.66
C ARG A 258 -2.86 16.45 6.36
N LEU A 259 -1.91 16.11 5.49
CA LEU A 259 -2.15 15.37 4.24
C LEU A 259 -2.45 13.89 4.50
N LEU A 260 -1.75 13.27 5.47
CA LEU A 260 -1.88 11.85 5.78
C LEU A 260 -3.30 11.51 6.24
N ALA A 261 -3.78 12.14 7.31
CA ALA A 261 -5.10 11.85 7.90
C ALA A 261 -6.24 12.09 6.90
N ARG A 262 -6.22 13.24 6.19
CA ARG A 262 -7.23 13.55 5.17
C ARG A 262 -7.23 12.57 4.00
N SER A 263 -6.07 12.11 3.59
CA SER A 263 -5.95 11.20 2.45
C SER A 263 -6.25 9.75 2.81
N ALA A 264 -6.02 9.35 4.05
CA ALA A 264 -6.21 7.99 4.55
C ALA A 264 -7.67 7.70 4.91
N THR A 265 -8.20 8.43 5.88
CA THR A 265 -9.50 8.18 6.52
C THR A 265 -10.50 9.33 6.38
N GLY A 266 -10.09 10.45 5.77
CA GLY A 266 -10.93 11.64 5.67
C GLY A 266 -11.04 12.45 6.98
N GLN A 267 -10.17 12.18 7.93
CA GLN A 267 -10.04 12.94 9.17
C GLN A 267 -9.20 14.20 8.95
N GLU A 268 -9.43 15.24 9.70
CA GLU A 268 -8.59 16.45 9.68
C GLU A 268 -7.21 16.17 10.29
N PHE A 269 -7.21 15.39 11.36
CA PHE A 269 -6.05 14.83 12.03
C PHE A 269 -6.37 13.44 12.55
N SER A 270 -5.38 12.58 12.78
CA SER A 270 -5.56 11.31 13.49
C SER A 270 -5.88 11.58 14.96
N VAL A 271 -6.58 10.65 15.62
CA VAL A 271 -6.98 10.82 17.03
C VAL A 271 -5.74 10.93 17.92
N TYR A 272 -4.75 10.08 17.68
CA TYR A 272 -3.47 10.11 18.38
C TYR A 272 -2.33 10.38 17.40
N THR A 273 -1.44 11.29 17.79
CA THR A 273 -0.19 11.59 17.09
C THR A 273 0.90 11.62 18.15
N THR A 274 1.63 10.52 18.26
CA THR A 274 2.54 10.30 19.38
C THR A 274 3.98 10.37 18.92
N PHE A 275 4.78 11.10 19.69
CA PHE A 275 6.20 11.31 19.46
C PHE A 275 7.00 10.52 20.48
N SER A 276 7.92 9.68 20.02
CA SER A 276 8.88 8.97 20.86
C SER A 276 10.28 9.52 20.63
N THR A 277 10.91 9.99 21.72
CA THR A 277 12.21 10.68 21.66
C THR A 277 13.17 10.10 22.70
N GLY A 278 13.36 8.78 22.70
CA GLY A 278 14.29 8.13 23.62
C GLY A 278 13.60 7.38 24.75
N VAL A 279 14.38 7.08 25.80
CA VAL A 279 13.96 6.26 26.94
C VAL A 279 13.26 7.09 28.02
N ARG A 280 12.54 6.39 28.92
CA ARG A 280 11.95 6.98 30.14
C ARG A 280 13.00 7.71 30.98
N ARG A 281 12.68 8.92 31.41
CA ARG A 281 13.53 9.74 32.28
C ARG A 281 13.24 9.51 33.76
N PRO A 282 14.17 9.76 34.66
CA PRO A 282 13.87 9.74 36.08
C PRO A 282 12.69 10.68 36.42
N GLY A 283 11.64 10.13 37.01
CA GLY A 283 10.44 10.88 37.38
C GLY A 283 9.28 10.75 36.36
N ASP A 284 9.49 10.18 35.17
CA ASP A 284 8.40 9.85 34.24
C ASP A 284 7.57 8.67 34.81
N PRO A 285 6.23 8.74 34.76
CA PRO A 285 5.38 7.71 35.35
C PRO A 285 5.38 6.40 34.55
N ASP A 286 5.62 6.46 33.23
CA ASP A 286 5.64 5.34 32.29
C ASP A 286 6.66 5.55 31.19
N GLY A 287 6.68 4.65 30.20
CA GLY A 287 7.61 4.68 29.08
C GLY A 287 8.67 3.59 29.18
N PRO A 288 9.34 3.28 28.04
CA PRO A 288 10.31 2.20 27.97
C PRO A 288 11.62 2.53 28.67
N GLU A 289 12.23 1.52 29.28
CA GLU A 289 13.58 1.59 29.83
C GLU A 289 14.65 1.49 28.74
N GLU A 290 14.33 0.77 27.66
CA GLU A 290 15.16 0.64 26.48
C GLU A 290 14.36 1.02 25.23
N TYR A 291 14.96 1.87 24.39
CA TYR A 291 14.34 2.33 23.16
C TYR A 291 15.26 2.04 21.97
N HIS A 292 14.79 1.19 21.06
CA HIS A 292 15.53 0.76 19.89
C HIS A 292 14.82 1.24 18.62
N VAL A 293 15.60 1.65 17.61
CA VAL A 293 15.07 1.99 16.30
C VAL A 293 15.83 1.21 15.23
N VAL A 294 15.12 0.40 14.46
CA VAL A 294 15.66 -0.40 13.36
C VAL A 294 15.33 0.30 12.05
N LEU A 295 16.36 0.82 11.39
CA LEU A 295 16.29 1.51 10.10
C LEU A 295 16.51 0.51 8.96
N LEU A 296 15.45 0.18 8.23
CA LEU A 296 15.49 -0.76 7.12
C LEU A 296 15.75 -0.05 5.80
N ASP A 297 16.76 -0.47 5.07
CA ASP A 297 16.94 -0.09 3.65
C ASP A 297 16.12 -1.00 2.73
N ASN A 298 16.41 -2.28 2.68
CA ASN A 298 15.78 -3.28 1.83
C ASN A 298 15.62 -2.81 0.37
N GLY A 299 16.71 -2.26 -0.19
CA GLY A 299 16.80 -1.80 -1.58
C GLY A 299 16.27 -0.39 -1.86
N ARG A 300 15.87 0.38 -0.84
CA ARG A 300 15.35 1.76 -1.04
C ARG A 300 16.43 2.75 -1.46
N SER A 301 17.63 2.63 -0.90
CA SER A 301 18.77 3.46 -1.28
C SER A 301 19.11 3.32 -2.76
N ALA A 302 19.02 2.11 -3.31
CA ALA A 302 19.25 1.84 -4.72
C ALA A 302 18.24 2.52 -5.67
N LEU A 303 17.11 3.02 -5.17
CA LEU A 303 16.12 3.74 -5.98
C LEU A 303 16.43 5.24 -6.12
N ILE A 304 17.30 5.81 -5.29
CA ILE A 304 17.56 7.26 -5.22
C ILE A 304 18.00 7.83 -6.59
N ASP A 305 18.92 7.16 -7.26
CA ASP A 305 19.48 7.61 -8.54
C ASP A 305 18.78 6.99 -9.76
N THR A 306 17.55 6.50 -9.57
CA THR A 306 16.76 5.89 -10.63
C THR A 306 15.48 6.68 -10.93
N PRO A 307 14.82 6.42 -12.07
CA PRO A 307 13.49 6.97 -12.35
C PRO A 307 12.43 6.64 -11.27
N PHE A 308 12.69 5.65 -10.41
CA PHE A 308 11.77 5.22 -9.35
C PHE A 308 11.92 5.98 -8.03
N ARG A 309 12.89 6.90 -7.90
CA ARG A 309 13.08 7.72 -6.69
C ARG A 309 11.79 8.31 -6.15
N GLU A 310 10.91 8.75 -7.04
CA GLU A 310 9.65 9.40 -6.65
C GLU A 310 8.69 8.50 -5.86
N VAL A 311 8.83 7.16 -5.92
CA VAL A 311 8.02 6.23 -5.12
C VAL A 311 8.32 6.36 -3.62
N LEU A 312 9.55 6.76 -3.26
CA LEU A 312 9.99 6.97 -1.88
C LEU A 312 9.33 8.20 -1.20
N ARG A 313 8.65 9.07 -1.97
CA ARG A 313 7.81 10.12 -1.38
C ARG A 313 6.59 9.58 -0.63
N CYS A 314 6.27 8.29 -0.77
CA CYS A 314 5.04 7.71 -0.27
C CYS A 314 4.91 7.75 1.26
N ILE A 315 3.83 8.36 1.75
CA ILE A 315 3.47 8.42 3.18
C ILE A 315 2.49 7.31 3.62
N ARG A 316 2.27 6.31 2.78
CA ARG A 316 1.44 5.12 3.07
C ARG A 316 -0.04 5.41 3.41
N CYS A 317 -0.62 6.48 2.87
CA CYS A 317 -2.02 6.87 3.13
C CYS A 317 -3.09 6.05 2.41
N ALA A 318 -2.73 5.10 1.56
CA ALA A 318 -3.64 4.25 0.78
C ALA A 318 -4.62 4.96 -0.19
N ALA A 319 -4.60 6.30 -0.35
CA ALA A 319 -5.53 7.01 -1.23
C ALA A 319 -5.53 6.47 -2.67
N CYS A 320 -4.36 6.12 -3.21
CA CYS A 320 -4.23 5.57 -4.56
C CYS A 320 -4.96 4.22 -4.72
N MET A 321 -4.97 3.35 -3.69
CA MET A 321 -5.66 2.06 -3.75
C MET A 321 -7.16 2.20 -3.54
N ASN A 322 -7.61 3.05 -2.61
CA ASN A 322 -9.03 3.32 -2.37
C ASN A 322 -9.78 3.80 -3.63
N HIS A 323 -9.07 4.52 -4.52
CA HIS A 323 -9.62 5.03 -5.77
C HIS A 323 -9.31 4.16 -6.99
N CYS A 324 -8.60 3.04 -6.83
CA CYS A 324 -8.20 2.19 -7.94
C CYS A 324 -9.30 1.22 -8.34
N PRO A 325 -9.79 1.26 -9.61
CA PRO A 325 -10.81 0.31 -10.05
C PRO A 325 -10.33 -1.13 -10.06
N VAL A 326 -9.03 -1.38 -10.22
CA VAL A 326 -8.46 -2.73 -10.15
C VAL A 326 -8.48 -3.22 -8.71
N TYR A 327 -7.95 -2.43 -7.76
CA TYR A 327 -7.99 -2.80 -6.34
C TYR A 327 -9.43 -2.99 -5.84
N GLY A 328 -10.34 -2.09 -6.19
CA GLY A 328 -11.76 -2.18 -5.82
C GLY A 328 -12.48 -3.41 -6.38
N ALA A 329 -11.93 -4.03 -7.44
CA ALA A 329 -12.50 -5.25 -8.01
C ALA A 329 -11.90 -6.55 -7.44
N VAL A 330 -10.63 -6.56 -7.00
CA VAL A 330 -9.91 -7.79 -6.67
C VAL A 330 -9.36 -7.84 -5.24
N GLY A 331 -9.39 -6.72 -4.51
CA GLY A 331 -8.82 -6.61 -3.16
C GLY A 331 -7.30 -6.70 -3.12
N GLY A 332 -6.75 -6.68 -1.90
CA GLY A 332 -5.31 -6.65 -1.68
C GLY A 332 -4.61 -8.00 -1.87
N HIS A 333 -5.23 -9.07 -1.39
CA HIS A 333 -4.63 -10.41 -1.44
C HIS A 333 -4.28 -10.86 -2.87
N ALA A 334 -5.05 -10.40 -3.87
CA ALA A 334 -4.76 -10.70 -5.27
C ALA A 334 -3.37 -10.23 -5.73
N TYR A 335 -2.83 -9.16 -5.11
CA TYR A 335 -1.50 -8.64 -5.43
C TYR A 335 -0.35 -9.52 -4.93
N GLY A 336 -0.63 -10.44 -4.00
CA GLY A 336 0.27 -11.50 -3.59
C GLY A 336 1.53 -11.05 -2.83
N TRP A 337 1.52 -9.84 -2.25
CA TRP A 337 2.53 -9.36 -1.31
C TRP A 337 2.01 -8.16 -0.52
N VAL A 338 2.80 -7.70 0.44
CA VAL A 338 2.43 -6.75 1.49
C VAL A 338 1.91 -5.38 1.00
N TYR A 339 2.37 -4.89 -0.14
CA TYR A 339 1.91 -3.63 -0.72
C TYR A 339 0.97 -3.86 -1.91
N PRO A 340 -0.36 -3.79 -1.71
CA PRO A 340 -1.31 -3.92 -2.81
C PRO A 340 -1.57 -2.58 -3.53
N GLY A 341 -2.33 -2.65 -4.62
CA GLY A 341 -2.78 -1.49 -5.37
C GLY A 341 -1.69 -0.77 -6.16
N PRO A 342 -1.93 0.48 -6.59
CA PRO A 342 -1.01 1.21 -7.46
C PRO A 342 0.37 1.46 -6.86
N ILE A 343 0.46 1.71 -5.55
CA ILE A 343 1.78 1.90 -4.90
C ILE A 343 2.56 0.59 -4.89
N GLY A 344 1.92 -0.53 -4.61
CA GLY A 344 2.56 -1.85 -4.66
C GLY A 344 2.97 -2.25 -6.07
N ALA A 345 2.19 -1.87 -7.09
CA ALA A 345 2.55 -2.10 -8.49
C ALA A 345 3.86 -1.40 -8.91
N VAL A 346 4.32 -0.39 -8.15
CA VAL A 346 5.60 0.28 -8.38
C VAL A 346 6.67 -0.18 -7.38
N LEU A 347 6.32 -0.30 -6.10
CA LEU A 347 7.30 -0.59 -5.06
C LEU A 347 7.70 -2.08 -5.01
N ASN A 348 6.75 -3.00 -5.21
CA ASN A 348 7.04 -4.43 -5.13
C ASN A 348 8.11 -4.88 -6.14
N PRO A 349 8.07 -4.49 -7.44
CA PRO A 349 9.14 -4.84 -8.36
C PRO A 349 10.52 -4.32 -7.95
N ALA A 350 10.58 -3.22 -7.20
CA ALA A 350 11.82 -2.67 -6.69
C ALA A 350 12.41 -3.50 -5.54
N ILE A 351 11.56 -4.06 -4.68
CA ILE A 351 11.99 -4.79 -3.47
C ILE A 351 12.17 -6.29 -3.77
N ILE A 352 11.17 -6.94 -4.39
CA ILE A 352 11.21 -8.39 -4.64
C ILE A 352 11.62 -8.77 -6.07
N GLY A 353 11.92 -7.78 -6.90
CA GLY A 353 12.39 -7.98 -8.27
C GLY A 353 11.28 -8.18 -9.30
N LEU A 354 11.62 -7.91 -10.57
CA LEU A 354 10.69 -8.09 -11.71
C LEU A 354 10.33 -9.56 -11.95
N GLY A 355 11.18 -10.52 -11.57
CA GLY A 355 10.87 -11.94 -11.70
C GLY A 355 9.58 -12.33 -10.99
N GLU A 356 9.39 -11.83 -9.78
CA GLU A 356 8.21 -12.10 -8.94
C GLU A 356 7.05 -11.14 -9.22
N ALA A 357 7.33 -9.87 -9.50
CA ALA A 357 6.32 -8.82 -9.50
C ALA A 357 5.98 -8.23 -10.89
N ALA A 358 6.46 -8.81 -12.00
CA ALA A 358 6.27 -8.28 -13.36
C ALA A 358 4.79 -8.09 -13.77
N HIS A 359 3.87 -8.85 -13.19
CA HIS A 359 2.45 -8.70 -13.47
C HIS A 359 1.81 -7.47 -12.84
N LEU A 360 2.36 -6.96 -11.73
CA LEU A 360 1.76 -5.87 -10.95
C LEU A 360 1.73 -4.53 -11.70
N PRO A 361 2.79 -4.06 -12.39
CA PRO A 361 2.72 -2.87 -13.24
C PRO A 361 1.69 -2.98 -14.37
N ASN A 362 1.28 -4.21 -14.73
CA ASN A 362 0.24 -4.49 -15.71
C ASN A 362 -1.17 -4.51 -15.09
N ALA A 363 -1.31 -4.55 -13.77
CA ALA A 363 -2.58 -4.48 -13.04
C ALA A 363 -3.13 -3.05 -12.96
N SER A 364 -3.23 -2.37 -14.10
CA SER A 364 -3.65 -0.97 -14.18
C SER A 364 -4.45 -0.69 -15.44
N THR A 365 -5.51 0.10 -15.31
CA THR A 365 -6.28 0.66 -16.45
C THR A 365 -5.64 1.92 -17.03
N PHE A 366 -4.58 2.44 -16.43
CA PHE A 366 -3.95 3.73 -16.76
C PHE A 366 -4.90 4.92 -16.78
N CYS A 367 -5.97 4.89 -15.97
CA CYS A 367 -6.92 6.00 -15.86
C CYS A 367 -6.37 7.27 -15.20
N GLY A 368 -5.16 7.22 -14.62
CA GLY A 368 -4.51 8.36 -13.93
C GLY A 368 -5.04 8.69 -12.55
N LYS A 369 -6.11 8.02 -12.06
CA LYS A 369 -6.75 8.37 -10.80
C LYS A 369 -5.81 8.26 -9.60
N CYS A 370 -4.96 7.23 -9.56
CA CYS A 370 -4.00 7.04 -8.46
C CYS A 370 -3.00 8.19 -8.32
N GLU A 371 -2.55 8.78 -9.42
CA GLU A 371 -1.70 9.98 -9.43
C GLU A 371 -2.47 11.22 -9.00
N SER A 372 -3.67 11.44 -9.56
CA SER A 372 -4.49 12.63 -9.26
C SER A 372 -4.87 12.72 -7.79
N VAL A 373 -5.07 11.60 -7.10
CA VAL A 373 -5.44 11.57 -5.67
C VAL A 373 -4.23 11.48 -4.73
N CYS A 374 -3.02 11.21 -5.24
CA CYS A 374 -1.85 11.06 -4.40
C CYS A 374 -1.49 12.38 -3.70
N PRO A 375 -1.45 12.46 -2.35
CA PRO A 375 -1.09 13.68 -1.66
C PRO A 375 0.36 14.10 -1.90
N MET A 376 1.23 13.14 -2.26
CA MET A 376 2.64 13.37 -2.57
C MET A 376 2.93 13.52 -4.07
N LYS A 377 1.87 13.61 -4.90
CA LYS A 377 1.97 13.77 -6.38
C LYS A 377 2.96 12.78 -7.01
N ILE A 378 2.91 11.50 -6.59
CA ILE A 378 3.74 10.44 -7.18
C ILE A 378 3.16 10.06 -8.54
N PRO A 379 3.94 10.10 -9.64
CA PRO A 379 3.46 9.80 -10.99
C PRO A 379 3.32 8.27 -11.22
N LEU A 380 2.48 7.61 -10.42
CA LEU A 380 2.34 6.15 -10.39
C LEU A 380 2.13 5.50 -11.77
N PRO A 381 1.27 6.04 -12.67
CA PRO A 381 1.14 5.46 -14.01
C PRO A 381 2.44 5.55 -14.85
N GLY A 382 3.17 6.65 -14.70
CA GLY A 382 4.48 6.83 -15.35
C GLY A 382 5.49 5.77 -14.88
N LEU A 383 5.60 5.57 -13.57
CA LEU A 383 6.50 4.59 -12.97
C LEU A 383 6.11 3.14 -13.32
N MET A 384 4.81 2.82 -13.37
CA MET A 384 4.35 1.51 -13.86
C MET A 384 4.74 1.28 -15.32
N ARG A 385 4.69 2.34 -16.16
CA ARG A 385 5.12 2.25 -17.55
C ARG A 385 6.61 2.00 -17.67
N GLU A 386 7.39 2.64 -16.79
CA GLU A 386 8.84 2.42 -16.76
C GLU A 386 9.20 0.98 -16.40
N TRP A 387 8.54 0.37 -15.41
CA TRP A 387 8.70 -1.06 -15.12
C TRP A 387 8.35 -1.95 -16.31
N ARG A 388 7.28 -1.63 -17.06
CA ARG A 388 6.92 -2.38 -18.28
C ARG A 388 7.99 -2.25 -19.37
N ASN A 389 8.59 -1.06 -19.51
CA ASN A 389 9.69 -0.85 -20.44
C ASN A 389 10.89 -1.70 -20.08
N GLN A 390 11.25 -1.76 -18.78
CA GLN A 390 12.36 -2.59 -18.30
C GLN A 390 12.07 -4.09 -18.44
N GLU A 391 10.85 -4.54 -18.11
CA GLU A 391 10.42 -5.92 -18.37
C GLU A 391 10.56 -6.29 -19.85
N PHE A 392 10.09 -5.43 -20.74
CA PHE A 392 10.21 -5.66 -22.19
C PHE A 392 11.67 -5.67 -22.66
N ALA A 393 12.50 -4.74 -22.19
CA ALA A 393 13.91 -4.63 -22.53
C ALA A 393 14.72 -5.83 -22.05
N SER A 394 14.43 -6.35 -20.86
CA SER A 394 15.08 -7.56 -20.30
C SER A 394 14.62 -8.88 -20.94
N GLY A 395 13.74 -8.83 -21.92
CA GLY A 395 13.23 -10.03 -22.59
C GLY A 395 12.04 -10.69 -21.91
N GLY A 396 11.46 -10.05 -20.89
CA GLY A 396 10.27 -10.52 -20.19
C GLY A 396 9.01 -10.57 -21.07
N GLY A 397 7.95 -11.19 -20.54
CA GLY A 397 6.70 -11.40 -21.24
C GLY A 397 6.70 -12.60 -22.19
N THR A 398 5.54 -12.91 -22.80
CA THR A 398 5.41 -14.04 -23.70
C THR A 398 5.97 -13.72 -25.11
N ALA A 399 6.56 -14.70 -25.77
CA ALA A 399 7.07 -14.56 -27.14
C ALA A 399 6.01 -14.06 -28.11
N VAL A 400 4.74 -14.50 -27.93
CA VAL A 400 3.60 -14.07 -28.75
C VAL A 400 3.31 -12.58 -28.56
N ALA A 401 3.27 -12.09 -27.31
CA ALA A 401 3.05 -10.67 -27.03
C ALA A 401 4.18 -9.80 -27.59
N ARG A 402 5.44 -10.21 -27.42
CA ARG A 402 6.61 -9.50 -27.95
C ARG A 402 6.60 -9.41 -29.47
N ARG A 403 6.33 -10.53 -30.17
CA ARG A 403 6.22 -10.55 -31.65
C ARG A 403 5.05 -9.70 -32.13
N GLY A 404 3.91 -9.77 -31.44
CA GLY A 404 2.73 -8.95 -31.74
C GLY A 404 3.00 -7.46 -31.60
N LEU A 405 3.67 -7.04 -30.50
CA LEU A 405 4.08 -5.65 -30.30
C LEU A 405 5.11 -5.17 -31.34
N ALA A 406 6.05 -6.03 -31.73
CA ALA A 406 7.05 -5.71 -32.75
C ALA A 406 6.37 -5.49 -34.12
N LEU A 407 5.42 -6.37 -34.49
CA LEU A 407 4.63 -6.24 -35.73
C LEU A 407 3.77 -4.96 -35.70
N TRP A 408 3.08 -4.72 -34.59
CA TRP A 408 2.30 -3.50 -34.42
C TRP A 408 3.16 -2.24 -34.52
N SER A 409 4.33 -2.22 -33.87
CA SER A 409 5.28 -1.12 -33.94
C SER A 409 5.78 -0.86 -35.36
N LEU A 410 6.06 -1.93 -36.13
CA LEU A 410 6.45 -1.83 -37.54
C LEU A 410 5.38 -1.11 -38.38
N ILE A 411 4.11 -1.46 -38.15
CA ILE A 411 2.96 -0.84 -38.84
C ILE A 411 2.74 0.59 -38.35
N ALA A 412 2.74 0.82 -37.03
CA ALA A 412 2.43 2.10 -36.41
C ALA A 412 3.44 3.19 -36.75
N ARG A 413 4.73 2.84 -36.94
CA ARG A 413 5.80 3.77 -37.35
C ARG A 413 5.69 4.22 -38.79
N ARG A 414 4.78 3.63 -39.61
CA ARG A 414 4.59 3.97 -41.03
C ARG A 414 3.18 4.48 -41.23
N PRO A 415 2.93 5.81 -41.23
CA PRO A 415 1.57 6.38 -41.27
C PRO A 415 0.72 5.85 -42.44
N ARG A 416 1.31 5.72 -43.62
CA ARG A 416 0.61 5.20 -44.81
C ARG A 416 0.13 3.75 -44.60
N LEU A 417 1.01 2.90 -44.04
CA LEU A 417 0.70 1.49 -43.76
C LEU A 417 -0.33 1.37 -42.64
N TYR A 418 -0.17 2.17 -41.59
CA TYR A 418 -1.14 2.23 -40.49
C TYR A 418 -2.53 2.65 -40.96
N HIS A 419 -2.64 3.70 -41.78
CA HIS A 419 -3.91 4.17 -42.30
C HIS A 419 -4.56 3.12 -43.26
N LEU A 420 -3.77 2.42 -44.07
CA LEU A 420 -4.27 1.33 -44.90
C LEU A 420 -4.80 0.17 -44.06
N ALA A 421 -3.99 -0.30 -43.09
CA ALA A 421 -4.38 -1.39 -42.21
C ALA A 421 -5.63 -1.04 -41.38
N ALA A 422 -5.72 0.20 -40.85
CA ALA A 422 -6.86 0.69 -40.11
C ALA A 422 -8.14 0.74 -40.99
N ARG A 423 -8.04 1.23 -42.24
CA ARG A 423 -9.16 1.26 -43.19
C ARG A 423 -9.68 -0.13 -43.51
N LEU A 424 -8.78 -1.08 -43.83
CA LEU A 424 -9.13 -2.46 -44.09
C LEU A 424 -9.77 -3.12 -42.87
N GLY A 425 -9.18 -2.96 -41.69
CA GLY A 425 -9.73 -3.50 -40.45
C GLY A 425 -11.12 -2.96 -40.13
N VAL A 426 -11.33 -1.65 -40.22
CA VAL A 426 -12.63 -1.01 -39.97
C VAL A 426 -13.67 -1.43 -41.00
N ALA A 427 -13.29 -1.57 -42.27
CA ALA A 427 -14.20 -2.03 -43.35
C ALA A 427 -14.65 -3.49 -43.12
N VAL A 428 -13.68 -4.38 -42.84
CA VAL A 428 -13.95 -5.82 -42.61
C VAL A 428 -14.82 -6.01 -41.35
N PHE A 429 -14.41 -5.45 -40.21
CA PHE A 429 -15.17 -5.57 -38.97
C PHE A 429 -16.52 -4.84 -39.05
N GLY A 430 -16.60 -3.72 -39.76
CA GLY A 430 -17.86 -3.03 -40.03
C GLY A 430 -18.81 -3.90 -40.86
N ALA A 431 -18.34 -4.57 -41.88
CA ALA A 431 -19.14 -5.48 -42.70
C ALA A 431 -19.66 -6.69 -41.91
N ILE A 432 -18.78 -7.36 -41.13
CA ILE A 432 -19.14 -8.52 -40.31
C ILE A 432 -20.10 -8.13 -39.15
N GLY A 433 -19.92 -6.95 -38.57
CA GLY A 433 -20.73 -6.47 -37.45
C GLY A 433 -22.02 -5.76 -37.83
N ARG A 434 -22.24 -5.49 -39.13
CA ARG A 434 -23.34 -4.66 -39.66
C ARG A 434 -24.75 -5.12 -39.25
N THR A 435 -24.95 -6.41 -39.14
CA THR A 435 -26.25 -7.00 -38.77
C THR A 435 -26.48 -7.09 -37.27
N LYS A 436 -25.43 -7.13 -36.48
CA LYS A 436 -25.50 -7.35 -35.02
C LYS A 436 -25.20 -6.12 -34.18
N GLY A 437 -24.69 -5.05 -34.77
CA GLY A 437 -24.29 -3.79 -34.08
C GLY A 437 -23.11 -3.93 -33.11
N ALA A 438 -22.84 -5.13 -32.60
CA ALA A 438 -21.76 -5.40 -31.67
C ALA A 438 -21.23 -6.84 -31.76
N PHE A 439 -19.98 -7.04 -31.36
CA PHE A 439 -19.35 -8.35 -31.22
C PHE A 439 -19.39 -8.79 -29.75
N ARG A 440 -20.22 -9.83 -29.46
CA ARG A 440 -20.28 -10.46 -28.13
C ARG A 440 -19.12 -11.44 -27.88
N ARG A 441 -18.58 -12.03 -28.95
CA ARG A 441 -17.41 -12.90 -28.96
C ARG A 441 -16.57 -12.59 -30.18
N MET A 442 -15.30 -12.27 -29.97
CA MET A 442 -14.38 -11.93 -31.05
C MET A 442 -13.24 -12.95 -31.09
N PRO A 443 -12.97 -13.58 -32.25
CA PRO A 443 -11.80 -14.44 -32.40
C PRO A 443 -10.53 -13.68 -32.03
N LEU A 444 -9.59 -14.31 -31.34
CA LEU A 444 -8.33 -13.75 -30.84
C LEU A 444 -8.46 -12.64 -29.75
N ALA A 445 -9.68 -12.17 -29.47
CA ALA A 445 -9.96 -11.19 -28.41
C ALA A 445 -11.02 -11.70 -27.42
N GLY A 446 -11.13 -13.01 -27.23
CA GLY A 446 -12.12 -13.66 -26.37
C GLY A 446 -12.06 -13.21 -24.92
N GLU A 447 -10.87 -12.99 -24.37
CA GLU A 447 -10.68 -12.44 -23.01
C GLU A 447 -11.29 -11.03 -22.88
N TRP A 448 -11.16 -10.19 -23.90
CA TRP A 448 -11.71 -8.85 -23.90
C TRP A 448 -13.24 -8.82 -24.04
N THR A 449 -13.80 -9.71 -24.89
CA THR A 449 -15.26 -9.80 -25.15
C THR A 449 -16.01 -10.74 -24.19
N ARG A 450 -15.34 -11.36 -23.21
CA ARG A 450 -16.01 -12.26 -22.24
C ARG A 450 -17.00 -11.53 -21.34
N HIS A 451 -16.70 -10.30 -20.96
CA HIS A 451 -17.46 -9.50 -20.00
C HIS A 451 -17.94 -8.15 -20.57
N ARG A 452 -17.77 -7.93 -21.87
CA ARG A 452 -18.19 -6.70 -22.55
C ARG A 452 -18.39 -6.93 -24.04
N ASP A 453 -19.28 -6.16 -24.64
CA ASP A 453 -19.46 -6.15 -26.08
C ASP A 453 -18.51 -5.13 -26.73
N LEU A 454 -18.00 -5.45 -27.91
CA LEU A 454 -17.28 -4.50 -28.75
C LEU A 454 -18.24 -3.95 -29.81
N ALA A 455 -18.52 -2.65 -29.79
CA ALA A 455 -19.33 -2.01 -30.80
C ALA A 455 -18.73 -2.24 -32.20
N ALA A 456 -19.57 -2.60 -33.14
CA ALA A 456 -19.12 -2.80 -34.51
C ALA A 456 -18.72 -1.47 -35.16
N PRO A 457 -17.56 -1.39 -35.83
CA PRO A 457 -17.14 -0.17 -36.51
C PRO A 457 -18.14 0.21 -37.60
N GLN A 458 -18.32 1.52 -37.81
CA GLN A 458 -19.26 2.06 -38.84
C GLN A 458 -18.71 2.00 -40.26
N GLY A 459 -17.62 1.30 -40.51
CA GLY A 459 -17.01 1.14 -41.83
C GLY A 459 -16.05 2.24 -42.24
N ARG A 460 -15.91 3.32 -41.46
CA ARG A 460 -14.99 4.42 -41.74
C ARG A 460 -14.12 4.74 -40.56
N THR A 461 -12.85 5.11 -40.79
CA THR A 461 -11.91 5.51 -39.74
C THR A 461 -12.15 6.96 -39.30
N PHE A 462 -11.72 7.27 -38.08
CA PHE A 462 -11.74 8.66 -37.58
C PHE A 462 -11.05 9.63 -38.54
N GLN A 463 -9.91 9.26 -39.12
CA GLN A 463 -9.19 10.12 -40.06
C GLN A 463 -9.99 10.44 -41.33
N GLN A 464 -10.77 9.48 -41.82
CA GLN A 464 -11.67 9.72 -42.96
C GLN A 464 -12.81 10.68 -42.58
N LEU A 465 -13.46 10.43 -41.46
CA LEU A 465 -14.54 11.29 -40.95
C LEU A 465 -14.00 12.72 -40.62
N TRP A 466 -12.83 12.80 -40.01
CA TRP A 466 -12.21 14.09 -39.70
C TRP A 466 -11.83 14.89 -40.96
N ALA A 467 -11.32 14.23 -42.00
CA ALA A 467 -11.01 14.86 -43.26
C ALA A 467 -12.25 15.39 -43.98
N GLU A 468 -13.40 14.72 -43.83
CA GLU A 468 -14.70 15.19 -44.34
C GLU A 468 -15.22 16.38 -43.52
N HIS A 469 -15.17 16.28 -42.20
CA HIS A 469 -15.55 17.37 -41.30
C HIS A 469 -14.79 18.66 -41.61
N LYS A 470 -13.45 18.57 -41.76
CA LYS A 470 -12.62 19.74 -42.13
C LYS A 470 -13.01 20.33 -43.49
N ARG A 471 -13.50 19.54 -44.45
CA ARG A 471 -13.93 20.05 -45.74
C ARG A 471 -15.28 20.72 -45.69
N GLY A 472 -16.14 20.36 -44.75
CA GLY A 472 -17.48 20.90 -44.55
C GLY A 472 -17.54 22.14 -43.61
N VAL A 473 -16.45 22.51 -42.94
CA VAL A 473 -16.40 23.74 -42.11
C VAL A 473 -15.97 24.92 -43.00
N PRO A 474 -16.81 25.95 -43.22
CA PRO A 474 -16.41 27.18 -43.89
C PRO A 474 -15.24 27.81 -43.13
N ARG A 475 -14.21 28.24 -43.85
CA ARG A 475 -13.08 28.98 -43.30
C ARG A 475 -13.49 30.40 -42.92
#